data_93c376982468e754d981092b30920721
#
_entry.id   93c376982468e754d981092b30920721
#
_cell.length_a   1.000
_cell.length_b   1.000
_cell.length_c   1.000
_cell.angle_alpha   90.00
_cell.angle_beta   90.00
_cell.angle_gamma   90.00
#
_symmetry.space_group_name_H-M   'P 1'
#
loop_
_entity.id
_entity.type
_entity.pdbx_description
1 polymer ?
#
loop_
_entity_poly.entity_id
_entity_poly.type
_entity_poly.pdbx_seq_one_letter_code
_entity_poly.pdbx_strand_id
1 'polypeptide(L)'
;MEITDNHFHLDPSGRKELAVKDFIKAGGTRLVLVHKPYGTWKKIDSFQSQVKTTLKLAVRAREAGAKVAVVAAPHPIELLKLLEFNSPSQASEIYFEAVDYCTSLVEEKKTVGLGELGRPHFEVEPPVWDLANEVLTESLSRAKEVDAAAVLHTESATPEVMADLS
;
A
#
# COMPACT_ATOMS: atom_id res chain seq x y z
N MET A 1 -3.91 8.54 27.33
CA MET A 1 -4.08 9.07 25.93
C MET A 1 -3.71 7.94 24.98
N GLU A 2 -4.52 7.68 23.94
CA GLU A 2 -4.14 6.70 22.92
C GLU A 2 -3.33 7.43 21.81
N ILE A 3 -2.14 6.90 21.51
CA ILE A 3 -1.27 7.44 20.44
C ILE A 3 -1.30 6.44 19.29
N THR A 4 -1.69 6.91 18.12
CA THR A 4 -1.76 6.12 16.90
C THR A 4 -0.72 6.62 15.90
N ASP A 5 0.11 5.71 15.38
CA ASP A 5 0.85 5.94 14.15
C ASP A 5 -0.01 5.42 12.98
N ASN A 6 -0.43 6.32 12.11
CA ASN A 6 -1.34 6.00 11.01
C ASN A 6 -0.62 5.56 9.72
N HIS A 7 0.73 5.54 9.73
CA HIS A 7 1.52 5.14 8.55
C HIS A 7 2.83 4.47 8.97
N PHE A 8 2.72 3.23 9.46
CA PHE A 8 3.86 2.47 9.98
C PHE A 8 4.30 1.40 8.99
N HIS A 9 5.59 1.33 8.71
CA HIS A 9 6.17 0.27 7.89
C HIS A 9 7.02 -0.68 8.71
N LEU A 10 6.90 -1.97 8.44
CA LEU A 10 7.81 -3.00 8.94
C LEU A 10 8.56 -3.65 7.78
N ASP A 11 9.85 -3.87 7.98
CA ASP A 11 10.71 -4.54 7.01
C ASP A 11 11.06 -5.94 7.53
N PRO A 12 10.90 -7.01 6.71
CA PRO A 12 11.25 -8.37 7.11
C PRO A 12 12.75 -8.56 7.38
N SER A 13 13.61 -7.70 6.83
CA SER A 13 15.06 -7.66 7.11
C SER A 13 15.44 -6.66 8.20
N GLY A 14 14.50 -5.79 8.62
CA GLY A 14 14.72 -4.75 9.60
C GLY A 14 14.47 -5.19 11.04
N ARG A 15 14.12 -4.20 11.88
CA ARG A 15 13.94 -4.39 13.34
C ARG A 15 12.65 -5.12 13.74
N LYS A 16 11.69 -5.27 12.83
CA LYS A 16 10.43 -6.02 13.00
C LYS A 16 9.71 -5.65 14.31
N GLU A 17 9.40 -6.65 15.14
CA GLU A 17 8.74 -6.49 16.45
C GLU A 17 9.53 -5.63 17.44
N LEU A 18 10.83 -5.46 17.28
CA LEU A 18 11.62 -4.55 18.13
C LEU A 18 11.25 -3.08 17.87
N ALA A 19 10.98 -2.69 16.62
CA ALA A 19 10.51 -1.36 16.31
C ALA A 19 9.14 -1.09 16.95
N VAL A 20 8.26 -2.09 16.95
CA VAL A 20 6.94 -2.00 17.62
C VAL A 20 7.09 -1.87 19.13
N LYS A 21 8.00 -2.63 19.75
CA LYS A 21 8.28 -2.50 21.19
C LYS A 21 8.81 -1.12 21.56
N ASP A 22 9.67 -0.52 20.72
CA ASP A 22 10.15 0.84 20.96
C ASP A 22 9.02 1.87 20.82
N PHE A 23 8.14 1.71 19.83
CA PHE A 23 6.95 2.54 19.67
C PHE A 23 6.05 2.47 20.93
N ILE A 24 5.78 1.26 21.44
CA ILE A 24 4.99 1.08 22.66
C ILE A 24 5.68 1.69 23.88
N LYS A 25 7.00 1.51 24.02
CA LYS A 25 7.79 2.11 25.10
C LYS A 25 7.76 3.63 25.07
N ALA A 26 7.64 4.22 23.89
CA ALA A 26 7.47 5.68 23.72
C ALA A 26 6.03 6.17 23.96
N GLY A 27 5.08 5.29 24.32
CA GLY A 27 3.68 5.62 24.62
C GLY A 27 2.71 5.32 23.47
N GLY A 28 3.18 4.75 22.37
CA GLY A 28 2.33 4.33 21.25
C GLY A 28 1.42 3.17 21.63
N THR A 29 0.22 3.13 21.06
CA THR A 29 -0.80 2.12 21.39
C THR A 29 -1.38 1.43 20.16
N ARG A 30 -1.49 2.16 19.05
CA ARG A 30 -2.10 1.71 17.81
C ARG A 30 -1.18 2.02 16.64
N LEU A 31 -1.21 1.17 15.61
CA LEU A 31 -0.57 1.49 14.34
C LEU A 31 -1.40 0.97 13.16
N VAL A 32 -1.32 1.69 12.05
CA VAL A 32 -1.74 1.22 10.75
C VAL A 32 -0.48 0.72 10.04
N LEU A 33 -0.38 -0.60 9.92
CA LEU A 33 0.73 -1.21 9.18
C LEU A 33 0.42 -1.13 7.70
N VAL A 34 1.20 -0.33 6.99
CA VAL A 34 1.08 -0.10 5.56
C VAL A 34 2.04 -1.03 4.83
N HIS A 35 1.52 -1.80 3.87
CA HIS A 35 2.35 -2.61 2.99
C HIS A 35 3.33 -1.72 2.22
N LYS A 36 4.56 -2.17 2.08
CA LYS A 36 5.56 -1.56 1.21
C LYS A 36 6.20 -2.62 0.31
N PRO A 37 6.73 -2.25 -0.87
CA PRO A 37 7.48 -3.18 -1.70
C PRO A 37 8.70 -3.75 -0.96
N TYR A 38 8.83 -5.07 -0.91
CA TYR A 38 10.03 -5.75 -0.37
C TYR A 38 11.01 -6.18 -1.47
N GLY A 39 10.64 -5.98 -2.71
CA GLY A 39 11.43 -6.29 -3.90
C GLY A 39 10.61 -6.14 -5.16
N THR A 40 11.25 -6.22 -6.31
CA THR A 40 10.54 -6.19 -7.60
C THR A 40 9.77 -7.51 -7.81
N TRP A 41 8.54 -7.39 -8.28
CA TRP A 41 7.71 -8.52 -8.68
C TRP A 41 7.25 -8.33 -10.15
N LYS A 42 7.08 -9.44 -10.85
CA LYS A 42 6.67 -9.46 -12.26
C LYS A 42 5.40 -10.29 -12.48
N LYS A 43 4.95 -11.00 -11.44
CA LYS A 43 3.77 -11.87 -11.45
C LYS A 43 3.05 -11.74 -10.13
N ILE A 44 1.76 -11.92 -10.18
CA ILE A 44 0.87 -11.80 -9.03
C ILE A 44 1.29 -12.66 -7.83
N ASP A 45 1.75 -13.89 -8.03
CA ASP A 45 2.18 -14.78 -6.93
C ASP A 45 3.29 -14.17 -6.08
N SER A 46 4.22 -13.44 -6.71
CA SER A 46 5.32 -12.76 -6.01
C SER A 46 4.79 -11.59 -5.18
N PHE A 47 3.87 -10.80 -5.72
CA PHE A 47 3.19 -9.74 -4.99
C PHE A 47 2.41 -10.29 -3.78
N GLN A 48 1.59 -11.32 -4.00
CA GLN A 48 0.85 -11.99 -2.93
C GLN A 48 1.77 -12.49 -1.82
N SER A 49 2.95 -13.03 -2.17
CA SER A 49 3.94 -13.47 -1.18
C SER A 49 4.46 -12.31 -0.33
N GLN A 50 4.66 -11.12 -0.92
CA GLN A 50 5.07 -9.91 -0.20
C GLN A 50 3.96 -9.44 0.75
N VAL A 51 2.70 -9.38 0.30
CA VAL A 51 1.56 -9.01 1.16
C VAL A 51 1.37 -10.02 2.29
N LYS A 52 1.50 -11.33 2.02
CA LYS A 52 1.49 -12.38 3.08
C LYS A 52 2.59 -12.15 4.11
N THR A 53 3.74 -11.62 3.70
CA THR A 53 4.82 -11.25 4.63
C THR A 53 4.40 -10.08 5.51
N THR A 54 3.77 -9.04 4.96
CA THR A 54 3.20 -7.94 5.74
C THR A 54 2.18 -8.43 6.77
N LEU A 55 1.27 -9.33 6.37
CA LEU A 55 0.28 -9.91 7.29
C LEU A 55 0.95 -10.71 8.43
N LYS A 56 2.02 -11.45 8.16
CA LYS A 56 2.81 -12.13 9.21
C LYS A 56 3.49 -11.14 10.15
N LEU A 57 4.01 -10.02 9.64
CA LEU A 57 4.58 -8.95 10.47
C LEU A 57 3.51 -8.28 11.33
N ALA A 58 2.27 -8.12 10.82
CA ALA A 58 1.16 -7.62 11.62
C ALA A 58 0.81 -8.53 12.80
N VAL A 59 0.86 -9.85 12.61
CA VAL A 59 0.68 -10.81 13.73
C VAL A 59 1.74 -10.58 14.81
N ARG A 60 3.02 -10.52 14.42
CA ARG A 60 4.12 -10.26 15.37
C ARG A 60 4.00 -8.90 16.06
N ALA A 61 3.51 -7.88 15.36
CA ALA A 61 3.27 -6.56 15.95
C ALA A 61 2.16 -6.60 17.01
N ARG A 62 1.10 -7.39 16.79
CA ARG A 62 0.04 -7.62 17.79
C ARG A 62 0.55 -8.41 18.99
N GLU A 63 1.37 -9.45 18.77
CA GLU A 63 2.03 -10.22 19.83
C GLU A 63 2.99 -9.36 20.66
N ALA A 64 3.60 -8.33 20.04
CA ALA A 64 4.42 -7.35 20.76
C ALA A 64 3.60 -6.35 21.60
N GLY A 65 2.26 -6.33 21.47
CA GLY A 65 1.34 -5.56 22.30
C GLY A 65 0.66 -4.37 21.62
N ALA A 66 0.91 -4.10 20.33
CA ALA A 66 0.23 -3.04 19.60
C ALA A 66 -1.16 -3.47 19.10
N LYS A 67 -2.12 -2.54 19.05
CA LYS A 67 -3.33 -2.70 18.24
C LYS A 67 -2.97 -2.38 16.78
N VAL A 68 -3.17 -3.33 15.87
CA VAL A 68 -2.71 -3.20 14.47
C VAL A 68 -3.86 -3.34 13.49
N ALA A 69 -4.09 -2.30 12.71
CA ALA A 69 -4.81 -2.36 11.44
C ALA A 69 -3.80 -2.56 10.30
N VAL A 70 -4.20 -3.15 9.19
CA VAL A 70 -3.33 -3.37 8.03
C VAL A 70 -4.01 -2.79 6.79
N VAL A 71 -3.24 -2.08 5.96
CA VAL A 71 -3.62 -1.71 4.60
C VAL A 71 -2.60 -2.27 3.63
N ALA A 72 -3.06 -2.71 2.46
CA ALA A 72 -2.19 -3.26 1.43
C ALA A 72 -2.71 -2.90 0.04
N ALA A 73 -1.80 -2.51 -0.83
CA ALA A 73 -2.02 -2.32 -2.26
C ALA A 73 -0.67 -2.39 -3.00
N PRO A 74 -0.64 -2.56 -4.33
CA PRO A 74 0.56 -2.31 -5.11
C PRO A 74 0.90 -0.82 -5.05
N HIS A 75 2.13 -0.50 -4.65
CA HIS A 75 2.62 0.88 -4.56
C HIS A 75 2.81 1.51 -5.96
N PRO A 76 2.60 2.83 -6.15
CA PRO A 76 2.76 3.48 -7.48
C PRO A 76 4.09 3.19 -8.17
N ILE A 77 5.20 3.10 -7.43
CA ILE A 77 6.51 2.75 -7.98
C ILE A 77 6.53 1.36 -8.66
N GLU A 78 5.63 0.47 -8.28
CA GLU A 78 5.56 -0.87 -8.85
C GLU A 78 4.96 -0.87 -10.25
N LEU A 79 4.07 0.08 -10.57
CA LEU A 79 3.62 0.30 -11.94
C LEU A 79 4.81 0.68 -12.85
N LEU A 80 5.68 1.59 -12.40
CA LEU A 80 6.85 2.00 -13.17
C LEU A 80 7.81 0.82 -13.40
N LYS A 81 8.00 -0.02 -12.39
CA LYS A 81 8.81 -1.25 -12.53
C LYS A 81 8.19 -2.28 -13.47
N LEU A 82 6.87 -2.38 -13.51
CA LEU A 82 6.18 -3.26 -14.45
C LEU A 82 6.35 -2.76 -15.89
N LEU A 83 6.35 -1.44 -16.11
CA LEU A 83 6.60 -0.84 -17.42
C LEU A 83 8.01 -1.09 -17.98
N GLU A 84 9.00 -1.42 -17.14
CA GLU A 84 10.34 -1.80 -17.59
C GLU A 84 10.34 -3.10 -18.42
N PHE A 85 9.31 -3.96 -18.26
CA PHE A 85 9.28 -5.31 -18.83
C PHE A 85 8.01 -5.62 -19.63
N ASN A 86 7.01 -4.72 -19.61
CA ASN A 86 5.69 -4.94 -20.17
C ASN A 86 5.24 -3.73 -20.98
N SER A 87 4.32 -3.93 -21.93
CA SER A 87 3.58 -2.83 -22.52
C SER A 87 2.70 -2.13 -21.46
N PRO A 88 2.29 -0.87 -21.68
CA PRO A 88 1.40 -0.16 -20.77
C PRO A 88 0.15 -0.96 -20.39
N SER A 89 -0.55 -1.55 -21.37
CA SER A 89 -1.74 -2.38 -21.13
C SER A 89 -1.43 -3.58 -20.24
N GLN A 90 -0.36 -4.33 -20.52
CA GLN A 90 0.04 -5.49 -19.72
C GLN A 90 0.46 -5.10 -18.31
N ALA A 91 1.17 -3.97 -18.15
CA ALA A 91 1.57 -3.46 -16.85
C ALA A 91 0.35 -3.11 -16.00
N SER A 92 -0.68 -2.44 -16.60
CA SER A 92 -1.92 -2.10 -15.93
C SER A 92 -2.72 -3.36 -15.55
N GLU A 93 -2.85 -4.34 -16.44
CA GLU A 93 -3.54 -5.60 -16.16
C GLU A 93 -2.92 -6.33 -14.94
N ILE A 94 -1.59 -6.49 -14.92
CA ILE A 94 -0.87 -7.12 -13.80
C ILE A 94 -1.05 -6.29 -12.52
N TYR A 95 -1.04 -4.97 -12.61
CA TYR A 95 -1.26 -4.09 -11.47
C TYR A 95 -2.67 -4.23 -10.91
N PHE A 96 -3.68 -4.31 -11.77
CA PHE A 96 -5.08 -4.51 -11.38
C PHE A 96 -5.33 -5.88 -10.76
N GLU A 97 -4.69 -6.95 -11.23
CA GLU A 97 -4.72 -8.25 -10.54
C GLU A 97 -4.22 -8.13 -9.09
N ALA A 98 -3.22 -7.29 -8.84
CA ALA A 98 -2.71 -7.05 -7.49
C ALA A 98 -3.68 -6.20 -6.65
N VAL A 99 -4.37 -5.23 -7.25
CA VAL A 99 -5.44 -4.47 -6.58
C VAL A 99 -6.59 -5.40 -6.22
N ASP A 100 -7.07 -6.24 -7.15
CA ASP A 100 -8.17 -7.20 -6.91
C ASP A 100 -7.82 -8.20 -5.81
N TYR A 101 -6.58 -8.66 -5.74
CA TYR A 101 -6.14 -9.46 -4.61
C TYR A 101 -6.24 -8.68 -3.29
N CYS A 102 -5.88 -7.41 -3.27
CA CYS A 102 -5.97 -6.59 -2.05
C CYS A 102 -7.43 -6.29 -1.67
N THR A 103 -8.34 -6.08 -2.63
CA THR A 103 -9.78 -5.95 -2.33
C THR A 103 -10.35 -7.21 -1.71
N SER A 104 -9.96 -8.40 -2.20
CA SER A 104 -10.37 -9.67 -1.60
C SER A 104 -9.91 -9.81 -0.14
N LEU A 105 -8.75 -9.27 0.21
CA LEU A 105 -8.29 -9.26 1.61
C LEU A 105 -9.11 -8.33 2.51
N VAL A 106 -9.69 -7.25 1.97
CA VAL A 106 -10.64 -6.39 2.70
C VAL A 106 -11.93 -7.14 2.96
N GLU A 107 -12.52 -7.80 1.94
CA GLU A 107 -13.72 -8.61 2.07
C GLU A 107 -13.52 -9.75 3.08
N GLU A 108 -12.35 -10.38 3.08
CA GLU A 108 -11.95 -11.41 4.05
C GLU A 108 -11.61 -10.84 5.45
N LYS A 109 -11.69 -9.51 5.65
CA LYS A 109 -11.35 -8.82 6.90
C LYS A 109 -9.90 -9.04 7.37
N LYS A 110 -8.99 -9.33 6.44
CA LYS A 110 -7.56 -9.45 6.71
C LYS A 110 -6.85 -8.09 6.69
N THR A 111 -7.38 -7.16 5.89
CA THR A 111 -6.97 -5.76 5.82
C THR A 111 -8.18 -4.86 6.05
N VAL A 112 -7.95 -3.57 6.37
CA VAL A 112 -9.01 -2.58 6.61
C VAL A 112 -9.15 -1.59 5.46
N GLY A 113 -8.33 -1.69 4.44
CA GLY A 113 -8.33 -0.80 3.29
C GLY A 113 -7.19 -1.11 2.33
N LEU A 114 -7.13 -0.34 1.26
CA LEU A 114 -6.08 -0.39 0.24
C LEU A 114 -5.04 0.70 0.49
N GLY A 115 -3.77 0.38 0.37
CA GLY A 115 -2.69 1.35 0.53
C GLY A 115 -1.29 0.70 0.48
N GLU A 116 -0.35 1.39 -0.16
CA GLU A 116 -0.48 2.71 -0.75
C GLU A 116 -0.89 2.60 -2.23
N LEU A 117 -2.00 3.23 -2.59
CA LEU A 117 -2.36 3.51 -3.97
C LEU A 117 -1.86 4.92 -4.33
N GLY A 118 -1.71 5.23 -5.60
CA GLY A 118 -1.33 6.59 -5.94
C GLY A 118 -0.66 6.76 -7.28
N ARG A 119 0.14 7.82 -7.36
CA ARG A 119 0.90 8.21 -8.56
C ARG A 119 2.32 8.64 -8.18
N PRO A 120 3.25 8.73 -9.15
CA PRO A 120 4.64 9.15 -8.86
C PRO A 120 4.68 10.51 -8.18
N HIS A 121 5.48 10.64 -7.10
CA HIS A 121 5.74 11.91 -6.41
C HIS A 121 6.96 12.66 -7.00
N PHE A 122 7.47 12.22 -8.13
CA PHE A 122 8.59 12.77 -8.88
C PHE A 122 8.24 12.86 -10.36
N GLU A 123 9.01 13.66 -11.09
CA GLU A 123 8.79 13.90 -12.51
C GLU A 123 8.97 12.60 -13.33
N VAL A 124 8.00 12.33 -14.18
CA VAL A 124 7.99 11.23 -15.15
C VAL A 124 7.53 11.76 -16.51
N GLU A 125 7.75 10.98 -17.57
CA GLU A 125 7.27 11.34 -18.90
C GLU A 125 5.72 11.45 -18.91
N PRO A 126 5.13 12.41 -19.67
CA PRO A 126 3.69 12.63 -19.70
C PRO A 126 2.84 11.37 -19.94
N PRO A 127 3.17 10.45 -20.87
CA PRO A 127 2.39 9.23 -21.05
C PRO A 127 2.40 8.30 -19.81
N VAL A 128 3.47 8.32 -19.02
CA VAL A 128 3.56 7.55 -17.77
C VAL A 128 2.70 8.19 -16.69
N TRP A 129 2.69 9.53 -16.65
CA TRP A 129 1.84 10.29 -15.74
C TRP A 129 0.36 10.04 -16.01
N ASP A 130 -0.05 10.12 -17.28
CA ASP A 130 -1.43 9.88 -17.70
C ASP A 130 -1.88 8.46 -17.33
N LEU A 131 -1.04 7.45 -17.62
CA LEU A 131 -1.30 6.07 -17.24
C LEU A 131 -1.41 5.88 -15.72
N ALA A 132 -0.55 6.54 -14.94
CA ALA A 132 -0.59 6.44 -13.49
C ALA A 132 -1.90 7.02 -12.91
N ASN A 133 -2.42 8.10 -13.49
CA ASN A 133 -3.72 8.67 -13.11
C ASN A 133 -4.89 7.76 -13.50
N GLU A 134 -4.85 7.14 -14.69
CA GLU A 134 -5.86 6.16 -15.10
C GLU A 134 -5.86 4.95 -14.14
N VAL A 135 -4.69 4.42 -13.82
CA VAL A 135 -4.53 3.29 -12.90
C VAL A 135 -4.98 3.66 -11.48
N LEU A 136 -4.68 4.87 -11.00
CA LEU A 136 -5.16 5.35 -9.71
C LEU A 136 -6.68 5.43 -9.68
N THR A 137 -7.30 6.06 -10.69
CA THR A 137 -8.75 6.21 -10.80
C THR A 137 -9.46 4.86 -10.76
N GLU A 138 -9.00 3.91 -11.56
CA GLU A 138 -9.57 2.55 -11.59
C GLU A 138 -9.35 1.81 -10.26
N SER A 139 -8.19 1.95 -9.65
CA SER A 139 -7.90 1.34 -8.34
C SER A 139 -8.79 1.89 -7.23
N LEU A 140 -9.08 3.19 -7.25
CA LEU A 140 -10.02 3.83 -6.31
C LEU A 140 -11.47 3.38 -6.55
N SER A 141 -11.86 3.16 -7.82
CA SER A 141 -13.17 2.58 -8.15
C SER A 141 -13.33 1.19 -7.51
N ARG A 142 -12.33 0.33 -7.64
CA ARG A 142 -12.31 -1.01 -7.04
C ARG A 142 -12.33 -0.96 -5.50
N ALA A 143 -11.62 -0.02 -4.91
CA ALA A 143 -11.67 0.20 -3.46
C ALA A 143 -13.07 0.58 -2.99
N LYS A 144 -13.76 1.43 -3.75
CA LYS A 144 -15.13 1.87 -3.48
C LYS A 144 -16.14 0.71 -3.57
N GLU A 145 -15.97 -0.21 -4.50
CA GLU A 145 -16.87 -1.37 -4.66
C GLU A 145 -16.93 -2.26 -3.42
N VAL A 146 -15.82 -2.34 -2.67
CA VAL A 146 -15.73 -3.12 -1.43
C VAL A 146 -15.80 -2.24 -0.16
N ASP A 147 -16.23 -0.98 -0.29
CA ASP A 147 -16.31 0.00 0.81
C ASP A 147 -14.99 0.14 1.61
N ALA A 148 -13.86 0.09 0.91
CA ALA A 148 -12.54 0.16 1.50
C ALA A 148 -12.01 1.59 1.56
N ALA A 149 -11.40 1.96 2.70
CA ALA A 149 -10.60 3.18 2.78
C ALA A 149 -9.35 3.05 1.90
N ALA A 150 -8.89 4.16 1.31
CA ALA A 150 -7.65 4.22 0.55
C ALA A 150 -6.61 5.11 1.25
N VAL A 151 -5.37 4.63 1.31
CA VAL A 151 -4.20 5.43 1.70
C VAL A 151 -3.45 5.79 0.44
N LEU A 152 -3.29 7.09 0.20
CA LEU A 152 -2.70 7.61 -1.03
C LEU A 152 -1.22 7.97 -0.85
N HIS A 153 -0.42 7.62 -1.85
CA HIS A 153 0.95 8.05 -2.06
C HIS A 153 1.02 8.92 -3.31
N THR A 154 1.22 10.22 -3.13
CA THR A 154 1.22 11.21 -4.21
C THR A 154 2.32 12.23 -4.00
N GLU A 155 2.33 13.28 -4.81
CA GLU A 155 3.15 14.46 -4.60
C GLU A 155 2.81 15.15 -3.28
N SER A 156 3.60 16.16 -2.90
CA SER A 156 3.29 16.97 -1.70
C SER A 156 1.85 17.48 -1.73
N ALA A 157 1.13 17.27 -0.63
CA ALA A 157 -0.29 17.61 -0.51
C ALA A 157 -0.51 19.14 -0.44
N THR A 158 -0.29 19.83 -1.57
CA THR A 158 -0.68 21.23 -1.73
C THR A 158 -2.18 21.35 -2.01
N PRO A 159 -2.80 22.52 -1.83
CA PRO A 159 -4.21 22.72 -2.18
C PRO A 159 -4.53 22.34 -3.62
N GLU A 160 -3.61 22.60 -4.57
CA GLU A 160 -3.76 22.27 -5.99
C GLU A 160 -3.76 20.76 -6.21
N VAL A 161 -2.82 20.02 -5.61
CA VAL A 161 -2.76 18.55 -5.68
C VAL A 161 -4.00 17.93 -5.04
N MET A 162 -4.47 18.47 -3.91
CA MET A 162 -5.69 17.98 -3.27
C MET A 162 -6.95 18.24 -4.09
N ALA A 163 -7.00 19.36 -4.81
CA ALA A 163 -8.11 19.65 -5.72
C ALA A 163 -8.12 18.74 -6.96
N ASP A 164 -6.94 18.36 -7.44
CA ASP A 164 -6.77 17.45 -8.58
C ASP A 164 -7.13 15.99 -8.23
N LEU A 165 -6.98 15.62 -6.97
CA LEU A 165 -7.31 14.28 -6.46
C LEU A 165 -8.76 14.12 -6.00
N SER A 166 -9.56 15.19 -5.98
CA SER A 166 -10.94 15.19 -5.50
C SER A 166 -11.95 15.10 -6.63
#